data_14768003bfcd3eb47dd23081393bf5ce
#
_entry.id   14768003bfcd3eb47dd23081393bf5ce
#
_cell.length_a   1.000
_cell.length_b   1.000
_cell.length_c   1.000
_cell.angle_alpha   90.00
_cell.angle_beta   90.00
_cell.angle_gamma   90.00
#
_symmetry.space_group_name_H-M   'P 1'
#
loop_
_entity.id
_entity.type
_entity.pdbx_description
1 polymer ?
#
loop_
_entity_poly.entity_id
_entity_poly.type
_entity_poly.pdbx_seq_one_letter_code
_entity_poly.pdbx_strand_id
1 'polypeptide(L)'
;MSTLEILVPVAVTRISERPLATRLPKLNGARIGWLDNLKANAGELLRFVIEALQAKGFAFEVVRATKNATAAAPAAVMAHLQTCDAVVLAIAD
;
A
#
# COMPACT_ATOMS: atom_id res chain seq x y z
N MET A 1 -15.45 -32.56 -10.41
CA MET A 1 -15.01 -32.35 -10.62
C MET A 1 -14.22 -31.66 -10.39
N SER A 2 -14.11 -31.40 -10.15
CA SER A 2 -13.10 -30.83 -9.63
C SER A 2 -12.03 -30.51 -10.52
N THR A 3 -12.11 -30.86 -11.59
CA THR A 3 -11.02 -30.68 -12.46
C THR A 3 -10.74 -29.29 -12.84
N LEU A 4 -11.73 -28.45 -12.86
CA LEU A 4 -11.46 -27.14 -13.30
C LEU A 4 -10.69 -26.35 -12.32
N GLU A 5 -10.73 -26.73 -11.13
CA GLU A 5 -9.97 -26.01 -10.18
C GLU A 5 -8.53 -26.14 -10.44
N ILE A 6 -8.14 -27.04 -11.22
CA ILE A 6 -6.77 -27.24 -11.51
C ILE A 6 -6.11 -26.03 -12.07
N LEU A 7 -6.82 -25.30 -12.87
CA LEU A 7 -6.23 -24.12 -13.46
C LEU A 7 -6.01 -23.04 -12.46
N VAL A 8 -6.98 -22.83 -11.67
CA VAL A 8 -6.90 -21.77 -10.71
C VAL A 8 -5.91 -22.09 -9.62
N PRO A 9 -5.89 -23.29 -9.17
CA PRO A 9 -4.99 -23.62 -8.08
C PRO A 9 -3.55 -23.35 -8.35
N VAL A 10 -3.18 -23.37 -9.57
CA VAL A 10 -1.79 -23.11 -9.87
C VAL A 10 -1.36 -21.78 -9.34
N ALA A 11 -2.14 -20.79 -9.57
CA ALA A 11 -1.80 -19.49 -9.06
C ALA A 11 -1.98 -19.43 -7.56
N VAL A 12 -3.01 -20.08 -7.09
CA VAL A 12 -3.32 -20.05 -5.68
C VAL A 12 -2.25 -20.66 -4.84
N THR A 13 -1.67 -21.74 -5.34
CA THR A 13 -0.65 -22.40 -4.55
C THR A 13 0.59 -21.58 -4.38
N ARG A 14 0.72 -20.53 -5.16
CA ARG A 14 1.87 -19.66 -5.02
C ARG A 14 1.61 -18.56 -4.04
N ILE A 15 0.43 -18.44 -3.57
CA ILE A 15 0.10 -17.40 -2.64
C ILE A 15 0.93 -17.57 -1.41
N SER A 16 1.50 -16.50 -1.01
CA SER A 16 2.36 -16.49 0.12
C SER A 16 1.63 -16.90 1.37
N GLU A 17 2.34 -17.59 2.21
CA GLU A 17 1.83 -17.91 3.51
C GLU A 17 2.18 -16.86 4.53
N ARG A 18 2.66 -15.71 4.08
CA ARG A 18 2.97 -14.64 4.99
C ARG A 18 1.69 -14.14 5.63
N PRO A 19 1.73 -13.89 6.91
CA PRO A 19 0.57 -13.31 7.57
C PRO A 19 0.39 -11.87 7.14
N LEU A 20 -0.82 -11.38 7.25
CA LEU A 20 -1.08 -9.98 7.03
C LEU A 20 -0.46 -9.18 8.17
N ALA A 21 -0.13 -7.94 7.85
CA ALA A 21 0.37 -7.04 8.88
C ALA A 21 -0.70 -6.81 9.94
N THR A 22 -0.26 -6.56 11.15
CA THR A 22 -1.16 -6.24 12.23
C THR A 22 -1.87 -4.94 11.92
N ARG A 23 -3.18 -4.92 12.11
CA ARG A 23 -3.94 -3.70 11.86
C ARG A 23 -3.63 -2.66 12.92
N LEU A 24 -3.68 -1.41 12.49
CA LEU A 24 -3.57 -0.31 13.42
C LEU A 24 -4.79 -0.30 14.34
N PRO A 25 -4.59 -0.06 15.63
CA PRO A 25 -5.73 0.07 16.54
C PRO A 25 -6.54 1.32 16.26
N LYS A 26 -5.90 2.37 15.76
CA LYS A 26 -6.59 3.60 15.39
C LYS A 26 -5.73 4.37 14.42
N LEU A 27 -6.39 5.21 13.62
CA LEU A 27 -5.71 6.01 12.62
C LEU A 27 -5.17 7.32 13.19
N ASN A 28 -5.85 7.89 14.17
CA ASN A 28 -5.41 9.15 14.74
C ASN A 28 -4.05 9.01 15.39
N GLY A 29 -3.16 9.93 15.05
CA GLY A 29 -1.81 9.93 15.57
C GLY A 29 -0.87 8.97 14.84
N ALA A 30 -1.35 8.27 13.84
CA ALA A 30 -0.52 7.32 13.10
C ALA A 30 0.39 8.05 12.14
N ARG A 31 1.43 7.35 11.73
CA ARG A 31 2.35 7.81 10.69
C ARG A 31 2.08 6.98 9.46
N ILE A 32 1.52 7.62 8.43
CA ILE A 32 1.06 6.94 7.22
C ILE A 32 2.03 7.22 6.09
N GLY A 33 2.57 6.17 5.51
CA GLY A 33 3.40 6.28 4.33
C GLY A 33 2.52 6.38 3.09
N TRP A 34 2.99 7.14 2.13
CA TRP A 34 2.31 7.34 0.85
C TRP A 34 3.33 6.99 -0.21
N LEU A 35 3.13 5.89 -0.92
CA LEU A 35 4.04 5.48 -1.97
C LEU A 35 3.37 5.62 -3.31
N ASP A 36 3.90 6.56 -4.11
CA ASP A 36 3.39 6.88 -5.43
C ASP A 36 4.34 6.27 -6.44
N ASN A 37 3.86 5.38 -7.29
CA ASN A 37 4.71 4.75 -8.29
C ASN A 37 4.74 5.54 -9.60
N LEU A 38 4.29 6.77 -9.56
CA LEU A 38 4.38 7.73 -10.67
C LEU A 38 3.57 7.34 -11.90
N LYS A 39 2.62 6.44 -11.74
CA LYS A 39 1.66 6.19 -12.82
C LYS A 39 0.65 7.31 -12.88
N ALA A 40 0.00 7.42 -14.03
CA ALA A 40 -0.99 8.47 -14.22
C ALA A 40 -2.04 8.41 -13.13
N ASN A 41 -2.34 9.56 -12.55
CA ASN A 41 -3.36 9.73 -11.52
C ASN A 41 -3.05 9.08 -10.17
N ALA A 42 -1.89 8.43 -10.02
CA ALA A 42 -1.56 7.79 -8.75
C ALA A 42 -1.44 8.81 -7.63
N GLY A 43 -0.70 9.89 -7.87
CA GLY A 43 -0.53 10.92 -6.85
C GLY A 43 -1.84 11.60 -6.50
N GLU A 44 -2.70 11.82 -7.50
CA GLU A 44 -4.00 12.43 -7.24
C GLU A 44 -4.88 11.51 -6.43
N LEU A 45 -4.87 10.22 -6.73
CA LEU A 45 -5.66 9.26 -5.99
C LEU A 45 -5.23 9.23 -4.54
N LEU A 46 -3.93 9.17 -4.30
CA LEU A 46 -3.41 9.18 -2.94
C LEU A 46 -3.82 10.46 -2.20
N ARG A 47 -3.72 11.59 -2.89
CA ARG A 47 -4.12 12.85 -2.28
C ARG A 47 -5.58 12.85 -1.90
N PHE A 48 -6.45 12.36 -2.79
CA PHE A 48 -7.87 12.30 -2.50
C PHE A 48 -8.17 11.38 -1.31
N VAL A 49 -7.49 10.26 -1.22
CA VAL A 49 -7.68 9.34 -0.09
C VAL A 49 -7.31 10.04 1.22
N ILE A 50 -6.16 10.70 1.23
CA ILE A 50 -5.70 11.39 2.43
C ILE A 50 -6.67 12.52 2.80
N GLU A 51 -7.10 13.30 1.83
CA GLU A 51 -8.01 14.39 2.09
C GLU A 51 -9.36 13.90 2.58
N ALA A 52 -9.83 12.78 2.04
CA ALA A 52 -11.09 12.21 2.48
C ALA A 52 -11.02 11.76 3.93
N LEU A 53 -9.91 11.16 4.32
CA LEU A 53 -9.73 10.74 5.69
C LEU A 53 -9.64 11.94 6.64
N GLN A 54 -8.93 12.96 6.23
CA GLN A 54 -8.82 14.17 7.05
C GLN A 54 -10.16 14.86 7.19
N ALA A 55 -10.98 14.85 6.13
CA ALA A 55 -12.30 15.42 6.18
C ALA A 55 -13.22 14.69 7.14
N LYS A 56 -12.95 13.41 7.39
CA LYS A 56 -13.72 12.64 8.37
C LYS A 56 -13.24 12.85 9.79
N GLY A 57 -12.25 13.69 9.98
CA GLY A 57 -11.78 14.03 11.32
C GLY A 57 -10.56 13.26 11.78
N PHE A 58 -9.95 12.44 10.92
CA PHE A 58 -8.73 11.75 11.30
C PHE A 58 -7.53 12.67 11.17
N ALA A 59 -6.65 12.62 12.13
CA ALA A 59 -5.43 13.41 12.14
C ALA A 59 -4.23 12.47 12.21
N PHE A 60 -3.36 12.53 11.20
CA PHE A 60 -2.20 11.65 11.11
C PHE A 60 -1.10 12.33 10.34
N GLU A 61 0.11 11.80 10.48
CA GLU A 61 1.27 12.29 9.77
C GLU A 61 1.38 11.56 8.43
N VAL A 62 1.71 12.27 7.35
CA VAL A 62 1.89 11.66 6.04
C VAL A 62 3.34 11.74 5.64
N VAL A 63 3.90 10.60 5.26
CA VAL A 63 5.27 10.50 4.80
C VAL A 63 5.22 10.12 3.33
N ARG A 64 5.64 11.01 2.46
CA ARG A 64 5.54 10.81 1.02
C ARG A 64 6.80 10.18 0.48
N ALA A 65 6.61 9.28 -0.47
CA ALA A 65 7.72 8.66 -1.19
C ALA A 65 7.26 8.33 -2.59
N THR A 66 8.20 8.26 -3.51
CA THR A 66 7.91 7.90 -4.89
C THR A 66 8.86 6.81 -5.33
N LYS A 67 8.47 6.07 -6.36
CA LYS A 67 9.32 5.08 -6.97
C LYS A 67 9.01 5.00 -8.45
N ASN A 68 9.95 4.47 -9.21
CA ASN A 68 9.74 4.24 -10.62
C ASN A 68 8.67 3.17 -10.80
N ALA A 69 7.80 3.36 -11.77
CA ALA A 69 6.69 2.44 -12.01
C ALA A 69 7.15 1.03 -12.39
N THR A 70 8.30 0.93 -13.04
CA THR A 70 8.77 -0.34 -13.56
C THR A 70 9.80 -1.02 -12.70
N ALA A 71 10.11 -0.48 -11.56
CA ALA A 71 11.13 -1.03 -10.69
C ALA A 71 10.63 -1.14 -9.26
N ALA A 72 11.29 -2.00 -8.51
CA ALA A 72 11.00 -2.10 -7.09
C ALA A 72 11.45 -0.81 -6.40
N ALA A 73 10.89 -0.54 -5.24
CA ALA A 73 11.27 0.63 -4.48
C ALA A 73 12.72 0.49 -4.03
N PRO A 74 13.51 1.57 -4.16
CA PRO A 74 14.88 1.54 -3.67
C PRO A 74 14.95 1.27 -2.17
N ALA A 75 16.10 0.76 -1.73
CA ALA A 75 16.27 0.44 -0.32
C ALA A 75 16.04 1.64 0.59
N ALA A 76 16.46 2.82 0.14
CA ALA A 76 16.27 4.03 0.94
C ALA A 76 14.79 4.35 1.12
N VAL A 77 13.99 4.15 0.09
CA VAL A 77 12.55 4.37 0.16
C VAL A 77 11.91 3.34 1.09
N MET A 78 12.31 2.09 0.97
CA MET A 78 11.80 1.04 1.84
C MET A 78 12.12 1.31 3.30
N ALA A 79 13.35 1.73 3.58
CA ALA A 79 13.74 2.05 4.94
C ALA A 79 12.91 3.20 5.50
N HIS A 80 12.64 4.19 4.67
CA HIS A 80 11.84 5.33 5.09
C HIS A 80 10.40 4.92 5.41
N LEU A 81 9.83 4.09 4.55
CA LEU A 81 8.46 3.62 4.74
C LEU A 81 8.33 2.69 5.94
N GLN A 82 9.39 1.98 6.27
CA GLN A 82 9.35 1.09 7.42
C GLN A 82 9.20 1.84 8.74
N THR A 83 9.41 3.14 8.74
CA THR A 83 9.17 3.95 9.93
C THR A 83 7.71 4.29 10.12
N CYS A 84 6.87 3.94 9.17
CA CYS A 84 5.46 4.27 9.19
C CYS A 84 4.64 3.18 9.85
N ASP A 85 3.49 3.56 10.39
CA ASP A 85 2.56 2.61 10.99
C ASP A 85 1.75 1.89 9.94
N ALA A 86 1.53 2.53 8.80
CA ALA A 86 0.84 1.93 7.67
C ALA A 86 1.30 2.63 6.40
N VAL A 87 1.08 1.99 5.26
CA VAL A 87 1.47 2.55 3.97
C VAL A 87 0.33 2.40 2.99
N VAL A 88 0.06 3.46 2.24
CA VAL A 88 -0.90 3.43 1.14
C VAL A 88 -0.11 3.47 -0.16
N LEU A 89 -0.41 2.54 -1.03
CA LEU A 89 0.28 2.41 -2.31
C LEU A 89 -0.67 2.73 -3.45
N ALA A 90 -0.16 3.35 -4.50
CA ALA A 90 -0.90 3.53 -5.74
C ALA A 90 0.10 3.59 -6.90
N ILE A 91 -0.19 2.95 -7.96
CA ILE A 91 -1.31 2.10 -8.30
C ILE A 91 -0.73 0.77 -8.72
N ALA A 92 -1.22 -0.30 -8.17
CA ALA A 92 -0.70 -1.62 -8.50
C ALA A 92 -1.16 -2.05 -9.88
N ASP A 93 -0.37 -2.90 -10.49
CA ASP A 93 -0.71 -3.48 -11.79
C ASP A 93 -1.27 -4.86 -11.60
#